data_274d8adc4327561dfb4fd47eab7e5856
#
_entry.id   274d8adc4327561dfb4fd47eab7e5856
#
_cell.length_a   1.000
_cell.length_b   1.000
_cell.length_c   1.000
_cell.angle_alpha   90.00
_cell.angle_beta   90.00
_cell.angle_gamma   90.00
#
_symmetry.space_group_name_H-M   'P 1'
#
loop_
_entity.id
_entity.type
_entity.pdbx_description
1 polymer ?
#
loop_
_entity_poly.entity_id
_entity_poly.type
_entity_poly.pdbx_seq_one_letter_code
_entity_poly.pdbx_strand_id
1 'polypeptide(L)'
;MVKRYGCAGILLFAMGLFPLLAQDNAAAKEMAIKIADRIVASTVYEFKDVKTGKVYTSLDNVSLNPDMRVNSKYLNWHYTNGVTNMALMELGDKIQNRKYEDYVLKNMKFIFDKTNQSYFHRLYDKTFREGGWRAVPRLTWHMIYRNKRLDDNGPMGASLITLNQRHPDDALSKNILKQPIIILWFQNLVWPMEP
;
A
#
# COMPACT_ATOMS: atom_id res chain seq x y z
N MET A 1 42.50 -1.16 54.99
CA MET A 1 41.05 -1.16 55.25
C MET A 1 40.35 -0.39 54.12
N VAL A 2 39.88 -1.05 53.06
CA VAL A 2 39.25 -0.43 51.88
C VAL A 2 37.76 -0.60 52.00
N LYS A 3 37.05 0.52 52.13
CA LYS A 3 35.56 0.52 52.23
C LYS A 3 34.93 0.23 50.84
N ARG A 4 34.23 -0.88 50.77
CA ARG A 4 33.34 -1.26 49.64
C ARG A 4 32.01 -0.52 49.82
N TYR A 5 31.87 0.67 49.20
CA TYR A 5 30.56 1.30 49.00
C TYR A 5 30.50 1.76 47.53
N GLY A 6 29.71 1.11 46.72
CA GLY A 6 29.58 1.61 45.35
C GLY A 6 28.71 0.83 44.38
N CYS A 7 28.17 -0.37 44.71
CA CYS A 7 27.41 -1.10 43.72
C CYS A 7 25.86 -1.09 43.85
N ALA A 8 25.33 -0.65 45.00
CA ALA A 8 23.89 -0.68 45.25
C ALA A 8 23.11 0.48 44.58
N GLY A 9 23.76 1.64 44.39
CA GLY A 9 23.11 2.84 43.85
C GLY A 9 22.86 2.76 42.33
N ILE A 10 23.73 2.11 41.58
CA ILE A 10 23.62 1.99 40.10
C ILE A 10 22.52 1.03 39.68
N LEU A 11 22.29 -0.04 40.44
CA LEU A 11 21.23 -1.00 40.15
C LEU A 11 19.81 -0.42 40.35
N LEU A 12 19.62 0.44 41.35
CA LEU A 12 18.33 1.11 41.61
C LEU A 12 17.98 2.14 40.52
N PHE A 13 18.97 2.82 39.95
CA PHE A 13 18.74 3.79 38.88
C PHE A 13 18.38 3.09 37.54
N ALA A 14 18.99 1.93 37.29
CA ALA A 14 18.65 1.14 36.10
C ALA A 14 17.21 0.55 36.15
N MET A 15 16.74 0.12 37.33
CA MET A 15 15.36 -0.40 37.48
C MET A 15 14.29 0.70 37.35
N GLY A 16 14.59 1.96 37.60
CA GLY A 16 13.62 3.07 37.47
C GLY A 16 13.40 3.55 36.04
N LEU A 17 14.35 3.33 35.13
CA LEU A 17 14.24 3.78 33.74
C LEU A 17 13.49 2.78 32.83
N PHE A 18 13.52 1.49 33.16
CA PHE A 18 12.85 0.47 32.35
C PHE A 18 11.33 0.65 32.22
N PRO A 19 10.57 0.98 33.27
CA PRO A 19 9.12 1.17 33.15
C PRO A 19 8.74 2.41 32.33
N LEU A 20 9.54 3.47 32.34
CA LEU A 20 9.31 4.68 31.53
C LEU A 20 9.46 4.38 30.03
N LEU A 21 10.52 3.68 29.64
CA LEU A 21 10.74 3.27 28.23
C LEU A 21 9.67 2.26 27.77
N ALA A 22 9.21 1.38 28.65
CA ALA A 22 8.15 0.43 28.35
C ALA A 22 6.77 1.13 28.22
N GLN A 23 6.51 2.18 28.98
CA GLN A 23 5.27 2.95 28.92
C GLN A 23 5.20 3.77 27.63
N ASP A 24 6.29 4.41 27.19
CA ASP A 24 6.35 5.12 25.91
C ASP A 24 6.14 4.19 24.74
N ASN A 25 6.71 2.99 24.75
CA ASN A 25 6.49 1.98 23.74
C ASN A 25 5.05 1.47 23.70
N ALA A 26 4.37 1.33 24.82
CA ALA A 26 2.97 0.90 24.91
C ALA A 26 2.04 1.98 24.33
N ALA A 27 2.23 3.25 24.67
CA ALA A 27 1.46 4.36 24.16
C ALA A 27 1.66 4.52 22.62
N ALA A 28 2.89 4.41 22.14
CA ALA A 28 3.20 4.45 20.70
C ALA A 28 2.55 3.29 19.96
N LYS A 29 2.58 2.08 20.50
CA LYS A 29 1.92 0.90 19.95
C LYS A 29 0.40 1.10 19.88
N GLU A 30 -0.22 1.59 20.93
CA GLU A 30 -1.65 1.88 20.96
C GLU A 30 -2.05 2.92 19.93
N MET A 31 -1.27 3.99 19.79
CA MET A 31 -1.50 5.01 18.78
C MET A 31 -1.38 4.44 17.35
N ALA A 32 -0.36 3.62 17.08
CA ALA A 32 -0.20 2.96 15.78
C ALA A 32 -1.41 2.08 15.44
N ILE A 33 -1.92 1.31 16.41
CA ILE A 33 -3.13 0.50 16.25
C ILE A 33 -4.34 1.38 15.94
N LYS A 34 -4.56 2.46 16.67
CA LYS A 34 -5.68 3.39 16.43
C LYS A 34 -5.64 4.00 15.02
N ILE A 35 -4.45 4.40 14.57
CA ILE A 35 -4.26 4.93 13.22
C ILE A 35 -4.56 3.84 12.17
N ALA A 36 -4.01 2.66 12.34
CA ALA A 36 -4.22 1.53 11.45
C ALA A 36 -5.71 1.13 11.37
N ASP A 37 -6.39 1.06 12.51
CA ASP A 37 -7.82 0.76 12.56
C ASP A 37 -8.67 1.81 11.85
N ARG A 38 -8.31 3.09 12.00
CA ARG A 38 -8.99 4.18 11.29
C ARG A 38 -8.77 4.09 9.77
N ILE A 39 -7.58 3.73 9.32
CA ILE A 39 -7.29 3.51 7.89
C ILE A 39 -8.20 2.39 7.36
N VAL A 40 -8.20 1.24 8.04
CA VAL A 40 -9.02 0.08 7.65
C VAL A 40 -10.50 0.44 7.61
N ALA A 41 -11.02 1.07 8.65
CA ALA A 41 -12.44 1.40 8.79
C ALA A 41 -12.91 2.48 7.78
N SER A 42 -12.01 3.38 7.35
CA SER A 42 -12.36 4.47 6.42
C SER A 42 -12.18 4.11 4.94
N THR A 43 -11.68 2.91 4.63
CA THR A 43 -11.48 2.47 3.25
C THR A 43 -12.76 1.90 2.68
N VAL A 44 -13.22 2.48 1.58
CA VAL A 44 -14.38 2.00 0.82
C VAL A 44 -13.95 1.50 -0.55
N TYR A 45 -14.49 0.35 -0.97
CA TYR A 45 -14.14 -0.34 -2.22
C TYR A 45 -15.16 0.01 -3.30
N GLU A 46 -15.11 1.28 -3.73
CA GLU A 46 -16.07 1.89 -4.63
C GLU A 46 -15.37 2.84 -5.59
N PHE A 47 -16.06 3.18 -6.66
CA PHE A 47 -15.67 4.23 -7.60
C PHE A 47 -16.68 5.37 -7.54
N LYS A 48 -16.23 6.57 -7.86
CA LYS A 48 -17.07 7.75 -7.90
C LYS A 48 -16.80 8.55 -9.17
N ASP A 49 -17.84 8.91 -9.88
CA ASP A 49 -17.77 9.96 -10.87
C ASP A 49 -17.70 11.30 -10.13
N VAL A 50 -16.56 11.97 -10.20
CA VAL A 50 -16.35 13.22 -9.44
C VAL A 50 -17.14 14.39 -10.01
N LYS A 51 -17.62 14.30 -11.25
CA LYS A 51 -18.44 15.35 -11.88
C LYS A 51 -19.91 15.25 -11.46
N THR A 52 -20.45 14.06 -11.39
CA THR A 52 -21.88 13.84 -11.07
C THR A 52 -22.11 13.45 -9.61
N GLY A 53 -21.06 13.00 -8.90
CA GLY A 53 -21.16 12.46 -7.55
C GLY A 53 -21.66 11.01 -7.49
N LYS A 54 -22.01 10.41 -8.61
CA LYS A 54 -22.54 9.03 -8.66
C LYS A 54 -21.50 8.03 -8.22
N VAL A 55 -21.89 7.08 -7.34
CA VAL A 55 -21.04 6.02 -6.81
C VAL A 55 -21.36 4.70 -7.51
N TYR A 56 -20.32 3.88 -7.70
CA TYR A 56 -20.38 2.59 -8.36
C TYR A 56 -19.61 1.56 -7.54
N THR A 57 -20.22 0.43 -7.26
CA THR A 57 -19.57 -0.72 -6.58
C THR A 57 -18.91 -1.68 -7.57
N SER A 58 -19.24 -1.57 -8.86
CA SER A 58 -18.63 -2.31 -9.98
C SER A 58 -18.53 -1.40 -11.19
N LEU A 59 -17.52 -1.63 -12.02
CA LEU A 59 -17.33 -0.96 -13.32
C LEU A 59 -17.77 -1.85 -14.51
N ASP A 60 -18.42 -2.96 -14.20
CA ASP A 60 -18.97 -3.83 -15.25
C ASP A 60 -20.05 -3.09 -16.04
N ASN A 61 -19.96 -3.15 -17.39
CA ASN A 61 -20.85 -2.44 -18.32
C ASN A 61 -20.97 -0.91 -18.10
N VAL A 62 -20.02 -0.29 -17.37
CA VAL A 62 -19.97 1.16 -17.22
C VAL A 62 -19.22 1.78 -18.39
N SER A 63 -19.80 2.82 -19.00
CA SER A 63 -19.16 3.59 -20.07
C SER A 63 -17.87 4.26 -19.59
N LEU A 64 -16.85 4.33 -20.44
CA LEU A 64 -15.57 4.97 -20.12
C LEU A 64 -15.78 6.45 -19.80
N ASN A 65 -15.38 6.84 -18.59
CA ASN A 65 -15.56 8.18 -18.07
C ASN A 65 -14.24 8.71 -17.48
N PRO A 66 -13.64 9.76 -18.03
CA PRO A 66 -12.37 10.32 -17.53
C PRO A 66 -12.49 10.95 -16.14
N ASP A 67 -13.72 11.18 -15.64
CA ASP A 67 -13.99 11.69 -14.30
C ASP A 67 -14.19 10.57 -13.25
N MET A 68 -14.10 9.31 -13.65
CA MET A 68 -14.17 8.17 -12.74
C MET A 68 -12.93 8.10 -11.85
N ARG A 69 -13.14 8.02 -10.54
CA ARG A 69 -12.08 7.90 -9.53
C ARG A 69 -12.38 6.76 -8.58
N VAL A 70 -11.33 6.15 -8.03
CA VAL A 70 -11.47 5.31 -6.84
C VAL A 70 -11.93 6.18 -5.66
N ASN A 71 -12.94 5.72 -4.92
CA ASN A 71 -13.58 6.52 -3.85
C ASN A 71 -12.87 6.37 -2.48
N SER A 72 -11.60 5.98 -2.48
CA SER A 72 -10.78 5.95 -1.27
C SER A 72 -9.34 6.34 -1.58
N LYS A 73 -8.79 7.27 -0.79
CA LYS A 73 -7.39 7.69 -0.92
C LYS A 73 -6.40 6.55 -0.69
N TYR A 74 -6.79 5.55 0.11
CA TYR A 74 -5.93 4.40 0.43
C TYR A 74 -5.87 3.34 -0.67
N LEU A 75 -6.70 3.45 -1.70
CA LEU A 75 -6.70 2.57 -2.88
C LEU A 75 -6.03 3.21 -4.11
N ASN A 76 -5.48 4.41 -3.99
CA ASN A 76 -4.70 5.02 -5.06
C ASN A 76 -3.34 4.32 -5.21
N TRP A 77 -2.89 4.16 -6.45
CA TRP A 77 -1.52 3.70 -6.72
C TRP A 77 -0.55 4.86 -6.54
N HIS A 78 0.01 4.98 -5.34
CA HIS A 78 0.89 6.07 -4.94
C HIS A 78 1.88 5.58 -3.88
N TYR A 79 3.08 6.14 -3.84
CA TYR A 79 4.16 5.71 -2.93
C TYR A 79 3.71 5.70 -1.46
N THR A 80 2.94 6.70 -1.02
CA THR A 80 2.46 6.79 0.36
C THR A 80 1.60 5.60 0.75
N ASN A 81 0.78 5.08 -0.18
CA ASN A 81 -0.02 3.89 0.08
C ASN A 81 0.83 2.62 0.10
N GLY A 82 1.88 2.55 -0.71
CA GLY A 82 2.85 1.45 -0.63
C GLY A 82 3.56 1.41 0.73
N VAL A 83 4.05 2.56 1.21
CA VAL A 83 4.64 2.68 2.55
C VAL A 83 3.62 2.33 3.64
N THR A 84 2.38 2.81 3.52
CA THR A 84 1.30 2.50 4.46
C THR A 84 0.99 0.99 4.48
N ASN A 85 0.92 0.35 3.33
CA ASN A 85 0.70 -1.09 3.23
C ASN A 85 1.82 -1.89 3.93
N MET A 86 3.09 -1.53 3.69
CA MET A 86 4.22 -2.16 4.36
C MET A 86 4.16 -1.97 5.88
N ALA A 87 3.87 -0.74 6.35
CA ALA A 87 3.74 -0.45 7.77
C ALA A 87 2.58 -1.21 8.44
N LEU A 88 1.45 -1.39 7.74
CA LEU A 88 0.32 -2.16 8.23
C LEU A 88 0.66 -3.64 8.36
N MET A 89 1.32 -4.24 7.38
CA MET A 89 1.78 -5.64 7.46
C MET A 89 2.77 -5.84 8.60
N GLU A 90 3.73 -4.94 8.75
CA GLU A 90 4.73 -4.97 9.83
C GLU A 90 4.07 -4.82 11.22
N LEU A 91 3.08 -3.91 11.35
CA LEU A 91 2.30 -3.77 12.57
C LEU A 91 1.55 -5.08 12.88
N GLY A 92 0.92 -5.68 11.87
CA GLY A 92 0.22 -6.96 12.00
C GLY A 92 1.10 -8.05 12.57
N ASP A 93 2.34 -8.18 12.06
CA ASP A 93 3.32 -9.14 12.54
C ASP A 93 3.68 -8.88 14.01
N LYS A 94 4.00 -7.62 14.34
CA LYS A 94 4.40 -7.23 15.71
C LYS A 94 3.33 -7.43 16.77
N ILE A 95 2.05 -7.32 16.40
CA ILE A 95 0.93 -7.52 17.33
C ILE A 95 0.23 -8.86 17.14
N GLN A 96 0.75 -9.70 16.22
CA GLN A 96 0.17 -11.01 15.87
C GLN A 96 -1.30 -10.93 15.44
N ASN A 97 -1.64 -9.92 14.63
CA ASN A 97 -3.00 -9.70 14.15
C ASN A 97 -3.04 -9.58 12.63
N ARG A 98 -3.55 -10.58 11.95
CA ARG A 98 -3.59 -10.69 10.49
C ARG A 98 -4.55 -9.70 9.80
N LYS A 99 -5.42 -9.02 10.53
CA LYS A 99 -6.42 -8.12 9.92
C LYS A 99 -5.79 -7.03 9.03
N TYR A 100 -4.59 -6.59 9.34
CA TYR A 100 -3.91 -5.56 8.56
C TYR A 100 -3.30 -6.12 7.28
N GLU A 101 -2.77 -7.33 7.32
CA GLU A 101 -2.32 -8.05 6.13
C GLU A 101 -3.50 -8.40 5.21
N ASP A 102 -4.60 -8.90 5.79
CA ASP A 102 -5.84 -9.20 5.07
C ASP A 102 -6.42 -7.94 4.40
N TYR A 103 -6.32 -6.78 5.07
CA TYR A 103 -6.69 -5.49 4.49
C TYR A 103 -5.82 -5.14 3.29
N VAL A 104 -4.49 -5.27 3.39
CA VAL A 104 -3.58 -4.99 2.27
C VAL A 104 -3.84 -5.94 1.10
N LEU A 105 -4.05 -7.23 1.39
CA LEU A 105 -4.41 -8.23 0.38
C LEU A 105 -5.73 -7.87 -0.32
N LYS A 106 -6.74 -7.43 0.43
CA LYS A 106 -8.02 -6.97 -0.12
C LYS A 106 -7.84 -5.73 -1.01
N ASN A 107 -7.00 -4.77 -0.61
CA ASN A 107 -6.69 -3.60 -1.42
C ASN A 107 -6.09 -4.01 -2.77
N MET A 108 -5.11 -4.91 -2.75
CA MET A 108 -4.48 -5.39 -3.98
C MET A 108 -5.44 -6.19 -4.85
N LYS A 109 -6.30 -7.03 -4.25
CA LYS A 109 -7.37 -7.73 -4.99
C LYS A 109 -8.34 -6.76 -5.66
N PHE A 110 -8.70 -5.67 -5.02
CA PHE A 110 -9.57 -4.65 -5.62
C PHE A 110 -8.87 -3.89 -6.75
N ILE A 111 -7.61 -3.46 -6.55
CA ILE A 111 -6.83 -2.73 -7.57
C ILE A 111 -6.62 -3.61 -8.81
N PHE A 112 -6.28 -4.89 -8.62
CA PHE A 112 -5.97 -5.82 -9.71
C PHE A 112 -7.15 -6.71 -10.13
N ASP A 113 -8.35 -6.39 -9.68
CA ASP A 113 -9.55 -7.04 -10.22
C ASP A 113 -9.62 -6.88 -11.74
N LYS A 114 -9.99 -7.95 -12.45
CA LYS A 114 -9.98 -8.01 -13.92
C LYS A 114 -10.87 -6.93 -14.56
N THR A 115 -12.06 -6.72 -14.01
CA THR A 115 -13.01 -5.71 -14.50
C THR A 115 -12.47 -4.32 -14.30
N ASN A 116 -11.94 -4.04 -13.09
CA ASN A 116 -11.37 -2.75 -12.74
C ASN A 116 -10.15 -2.42 -13.61
N GLN A 117 -9.23 -3.37 -13.76
CA GLN A 117 -8.06 -3.18 -14.61
C GLN A 117 -8.43 -3.00 -16.09
N SER A 118 -9.36 -3.81 -16.62
CA SER A 118 -9.84 -3.67 -17.99
C SER A 118 -10.47 -2.29 -18.24
N TYR A 119 -11.26 -1.78 -17.29
CA TYR A 119 -11.89 -0.47 -17.41
C TYR A 119 -10.84 0.65 -17.46
N PHE A 120 -9.95 0.72 -16.47
CA PHE A 120 -8.96 1.81 -16.39
C PHE A 120 -7.87 1.71 -17.44
N HIS A 121 -7.49 0.51 -17.88
CA HIS A 121 -6.56 0.36 -18.99
C HIS A 121 -7.15 0.90 -20.31
N ARG A 122 -8.40 0.52 -20.64
CA ARG A 122 -9.10 1.07 -21.83
C ARG A 122 -9.28 2.58 -21.74
N LEU A 123 -9.61 3.10 -20.55
CA LEU A 123 -9.74 4.54 -20.32
C LEU A 123 -8.39 5.25 -20.51
N TYR A 124 -7.30 4.67 -20.00
CA TYR A 124 -5.94 5.18 -20.20
C TYR A 124 -5.58 5.22 -21.68
N ASP A 125 -5.77 4.13 -22.42
CA ASP A 125 -5.44 4.03 -23.85
C ASP A 125 -6.23 5.04 -24.68
N LYS A 126 -7.54 5.18 -24.40
CA LYS A 126 -8.39 6.18 -25.06
C LYS A 126 -7.87 7.59 -24.77
N THR A 127 -7.68 7.93 -23.50
CA THR A 127 -7.24 9.27 -23.08
C THR A 127 -5.86 9.62 -23.62
N PHE A 128 -4.96 8.63 -23.67
CA PHE A 128 -3.62 8.81 -24.23
C PHE A 128 -3.66 9.08 -25.73
N ARG A 129 -4.50 8.35 -26.48
CA ARG A 129 -4.66 8.56 -27.94
C ARG A 129 -5.26 9.95 -28.26
N GLU A 130 -6.20 10.42 -27.44
CA GLU A 130 -6.90 11.69 -27.66
C GLU A 130 -6.09 12.92 -27.18
N GLY A 131 -5.34 12.81 -26.07
CA GLY A 131 -4.70 13.96 -25.42
C GLY A 131 -3.22 13.76 -25.04
N GLY A 132 -2.66 12.60 -25.38
CA GLY A 132 -1.26 12.28 -25.10
C GLY A 132 -0.92 12.26 -23.61
N TRP A 133 0.38 12.39 -23.30
CA TRP A 133 0.90 12.30 -21.92
C TRP A 133 0.38 13.37 -20.96
N ARG A 134 -0.13 14.48 -21.46
CA ARG A 134 -0.66 15.57 -20.61
C ARG A 134 -2.05 15.28 -20.06
N ALA A 135 -2.81 14.44 -20.72
CA ALA A 135 -4.20 14.10 -20.34
C ALA A 135 -4.27 12.99 -19.28
N VAL A 136 -3.35 12.02 -19.32
CA VAL A 136 -3.41 10.80 -18.47
C VAL A 136 -3.14 10.98 -16.97
N PRO A 137 -2.36 11.98 -16.46
CA PRO A 137 -2.11 12.11 -15.01
C PRO A 137 -3.35 12.34 -14.14
N ARG A 138 -4.49 12.67 -14.76
CA ARG A 138 -5.78 12.84 -14.07
C ARG A 138 -6.51 11.53 -13.80
N LEU A 139 -6.10 10.43 -14.45
CA LEU A 139 -6.80 9.15 -14.35
C LEU A 139 -6.40 8.38 -13.10
N THR A 140 -7.36 7.66 -12.53
CA THR A 140 -7.10 6.67 -11.48
C THR A 140 -6.13 5.63 -11.99
N TRP A 141 -5.16 5.28 -11.14
CA TRP A 141 -4.15 4.24 -11.39
C TRP A 141 -3.30 4.42 -12.66
N HIS A 142 -3.25 5.63 -13.23
CA HIS A 142 -2.44 5.89 -14.43
C HIS A 142 -0.95 5.51 -14.26
N MET A 143 -0.46 5.52 -13.03
CA MET A 143 0.93 5.15 -12.72
C MET A 143 1.19 3.66 -12.95
N ILE A 144 0.18 2.80 -12.81
CA ILE A 144 0.29 1.37 -13.14
C ILE A 144 0.62 1.18 -14.62
N TYR A 145 0.02 2.01 -15.50
CA TYR A 145 0.17 1.91 -16.96
C TYR A 145 1.33 2.77 -17.49
N ARG A 146 1.83 3.70 -16.67
CA ARG A 146 2.93 4.59 -16.99
C ARG A 146 4.16 4.29 -16.14
N ASN A 147 4.95 3.34 -16.54
CA ASN A 147 6.14 2.90 -15.80
C ASN A 147 7.31 3.89 -15.91
N LYS A 148 7.14 5.16 -15.49
CA LYS A 148 8.19 6.21 -15.59
C LYS A 148 8.65 6.79 -14.25
N ARG A 149 8.04 6.39 -13.12
CA ARG A 149 8.41 6.91 -11.80
C ARG A 149 8.65 5.76 -10.84
N LEU A 150 9.91 5.56 -10.50
CA LEU A 150 10.31 4.52 -9.56
C LEU A 150 9.83 4.85 -8.14
N ASP A 151 9.82 6.12 -7.76
CA ASP A 151 9.38 6.61 -6.45
C ASP A 151 7.91 6.26 -6.14
N ASP A 152 7.00 6.48 -7.09
CA ASP A 152 5.58 6.14 -6.91
C ASP A 152 5.33 4.63 -6.94
N ASN A 153 6.09 3.93 -7.74
CA ASN A 153 5.88 2.53 -8.03
C ASN A 153 6.65 1.60 -7.07
N GLY A 154 7.84 1.98 -6.61
CA GLY A 154 8.69 1.15 -5.76
C GLY A 154 8.00 0.64 -4.50
N PRO A 155 7.45 1.50 -3.62
CA PRO A 155 6.80 1.03 -2.39
C PRO A 155 5.52 0.22 -2.64
N MET A 156 4.73 0.54 -3.68
CA MET A 156 3.57 -0.28 -4.05
C MET A 156 4.00 -1.65 -4.55
N GLY A 157 5.04 -1.70 -5.39
CA GLY A 157 5.64 -2.95 -5.86
C GLY A 157 6.21 -3.78 -4.70
N ALA A 158 6.94 -3.15 -3.77
CA ALA A 158 7.48 -3.81 -2.58
C ALA A 158 6.36 -4.45 -1.74
N SER A 159 5.25 -3.73 -1.50
CA SER A 159 4.12 -4.28 -0.77
C SER A 159 3.48 -5.48 -1.48
N LEU A 160 3.42 -5.45 -2.81
CA LEU A 160 2.91 -6.55 -3.61
C LEU A 160 3.83 -7.77 -3.58
N ILE A 161 5.16 -7.58 -3.66
CA ILE A 161 6.16 -8.64 -3.54
C ILE A 161 6.05 -9.30 -2.17
N THR A 162 5.97 -8.51 -1.10
CA THR A 162 5.82 -9.01 0.27
C THR A 162 4.56 -9.84 0.42
N LEU A 163 3.43 -9.38 -0.11
CA LEU A 163 2.19 -10.17 -0.12
C LEU A 163 2.34 -11.49 -0.89
N ASN A 164 2.97 -11.45 -2.07
CA ASN A 164 3.20 -12.68 -2.84
C ASN A 164 4.08 -13.69 -2.11
N GLN A 165 5.10 -13.23 -1.39
CA GLN A 165 5.96 -14.11 -0.57
C GLN A 165 5.18 -14.75 0.59
N ARG A 166 4.21 -14.02 1.16
CA ARG A 166 3.36 -14.50 2.26
C ARG A 166 2.19 -15.37 1.80
N HIS A 167 1.72 -15.15 0.58
CA HIS A 167 0.58 -15.85 -0.02
C HIS A 167 0.91 -16.39 -1.42
N PRO A 168 1.89 -17.31 -1.55
CA PRO A 168 2.39 -17.77 -2.86
C PRO A 168 1.32 -18.53 -3.67
N ASP A 169 0.31 -19.10 -2.99
CA ASP A 169 -0.76 -19.86 -3.61
C ASP A 169 -2.00 -19.03 -3.97
N ASP A 170 -2.05 -17.76 -3.55
CA ASP A 170 -3.17 -16.89 -3.89
C ASP A 170 -3.18 -16.62 -5.41
N ALA A 171 -4.36 -16.76 -6.03
CA ALA A 171 -4.55 -16.55 -7.46
C ALA A 171 -4.17 -15.13 -7.91
N LEU A 172 -4.29 -14.14 -7.01
CA LEU A 172 -3.83 -12.78 -7.23
C LEU A 172 -2.32 -12.75 -7.46
N SER A 173 -1.54 -13.37 -6.57
CA SER A 173 -0.10 -13.45 -6.65
C SER A 173 0.37 -14.06 -7.98
N LYS A 174 -0.26 -15.17 -8.39
CA LYS A 174 0.04 -15.85 -9.65
C LYS A 174 -0.32 -15.03 -10.89
N ASN A 175 -1.40 -14.27 -10.83
CA ASN A 175 -1.90 -13.49 -11.98
C ASN A 175 -1.21 -12.12 -12.11
N ILE A 176 -0.93 -11.45 -11.00
CA ILE A 176 -0.30 -10.13 -11.02
C ILE A 176 1.15 -10.23 -11.49
N LEU A 177 1.91 -11.20 -10.97
CA LEU A 177 3.31 -11.40 -11.38
C LEU A 177 3.45 -11.81 -12.85
N LYS A 178 2.40 -12.33 -13.48
CA LYS A 178 2.36 -12.64 -14.91
C LYS A 178 1.95 -11.46 -15.79
N GLN A 179 1.51 -10.33 -15.21
CA GLN A 179 1.17 -9.17 -16.02
C GLN A 179 2.44 -8.54 -16.60
N PRO A 180 2.46 -8.23 -17.92
CA PRO A 180 3.64 -7.66 -18.59
C PRO A 180 4.17 -6.41 -17.90
N ILE A 181 3.30 -5.59 -17.32
CA ILE A 181 3.62 -4.37 -16.59
C ILE A 181 4.48 -4.68 -15.36
N ILE A 182 4.17 -5.74 -14.62
CA ILE A 182 4.91 -6.12 -13.41
C ILE A 182 6.20 -6.84 -13.77
N ILE A 183 6.20 -7.63 -14.85
CA ILE A 183 7.42 -8.25 -15.39
C ILE A 183 8.42 -7.16 -15.83
N LEU A 184 7.97 -6.14 -16.55
CA LEU A 184 8.79 -5.00 -16.93
C LEU A 184 9.31 -4.22 -15.70
N TRP A 185 8.54 -4.18 -14.62
CA TRP A 185 8.91 -3.62 -13.34
C TRP A 185 10.05 -4.39 -12.69
N PHE A 186 9.92 -5.72 -12.59
CA PHE A 186 10.97 -6.58 -12.06
C PHE A 186 12.22 -6.51 -12.92
N GLN A 187 12.10 -6.50 -14.23
CA GLN A 187 13.23 -6.38 -15.13
C GLN A 187 13.98 -5.04 -14.95
N ASN A 188 13.27 -3.93 -14.74
CA ASN A 188 13.89 -2.63 -14.51
C ASN A 188 14.43 -2.43 -13.08
N LEU A 189 13.96 -3.21 -12.08
CA LEU A 189 14.47 -3.19 -10.70
C LEU A 189 15.66 -4.12 -10.50
N VAL A 190 15.74 -5.19 -11.27
CA VAL A 190 16.76 -6.27 -11.10
C VAL A 190 17.90 -6.12 -12.10
N TRP A 191 17.72 -5.37 -13.19
CA TRP A 191 18.78 -5.19 -14.18
C TRP A 191 19.63 -3.94 -13.85
N PRO A 192 20.96 -4.08 -13.67
CA PRO A 192 21.81 -2.92 -13.57
C PRO A 192 21.72 -2.15 -14.90
N MET A 193 21.48 -0.84 -14.79
CA MET A 193 21.64 0.03 -15.94
C MET A 193 23.06 -0.16 -16.45
N GLU A 194 23.20 -0.75 -17.63
CA GLU A 194 24.48 -0.77 -18.31
C GLU A 194 24.93 0.67 -18.56
N PRO A 195 26.23 0.94 -18.44
CA PRO A 195 26.78 2.28 -18.49
C PRO A 195 26.59 2.96 -19.82
#